data_914cf884d5a5e3b5b8db799510063843
#
_entry.id   914cf884d5a5e3b5b8db799510063843
#
_cell.length_a   1.000
_cell.length_b   1.000
_cell.length_c   1.000
_cell.angle_alpha   90.00
_cell.angle_beta   90.00
_cell.angle_gamma   90.00
#
_symmetry.space_group_name_H-M   'P 1'
#
loop_
_entity.id
_entity.type
_entity.pdbx_description
1 polymer ?
#
loop_
_entity_poly.entity_id
_entity_poly.type
_entity_poly.pdbx_seq_one_letter_code
_entity_poly.pdbx_strand_id
1 'polypeptide(L)'
;VVLNKDSQAMVLLGDFIFIALVNGSFAGYTVCINRRKNIMKKKVLSLLMVAAMTAGMLAGCGSNAGNSANNGADAADSDAANADATEKSDAADNAGDADTNTNTDASNIKIGMVTDIGGVNDGSFNQSSWEGLQRAQSELGVSVDYLQSKADSDYIPNIETFVDEDYDLIICVGYQLADALRTEAEANPDQKFAIIDDATNADLDNVTCLMFEQAQASYLVGYVAGLMTESNTIGIVIGMSTDTMNQFGYGYLAGAIDANPDVTVLQTNANSFGDTAGGKTAATAMITKGADVIFHAAGATGLGVIEGCKEADIWAIGVDSDQSSLAPENIITSAMKRVDNACYDISKEVLEGTLTNGVKTYDLTSGGVDIAPTTTNLPEDVISAVEDVKAKIISGEITVPSTKDDFEAKYGDVYELD
;
A
#
# COMPACT_ATOMS: atom_id res chain seq x y z
N VAL A 1 12.73 19.44 39.95
CA VAL A 1 12.06 19.93 38.73
C VAL A 1 11.92 21.45 38.89
N VAL A 2 12.58 22.25 38.03
CA VAL A 2 12.48 23.72 38.03
C VAL A 2 11.31 24.09 37.11
N LEU A 3 10.28 24.67 37.66
CA LEU A 3 9.10 25.09 36.92
C LEU A 3 9.29 26.54 36.41
N ASN A 4 9.12 26.79 35.14
CA ASN A 4 9.01 28.09 34.54
C ASN A 4 7.54 28.57 34.63
N LYS A 5 7.31 29.86 34.81
CA LYS A 5 6.05 30.46 35.28
C LYS A 5 4.83 30.28 34.33
N ASP A 6 5.02 29.74 33.10
CA ASP A 6 3.99 29.66 32.06
C ASP A 6 3.79 28.25 31.48
N SER A 7 4.23 27.20 32.18
CA SER A 7 4.19 25.82 31.62
C SER A 7 3.32 24.91 32.47
N GLN A 8 2.48 24.13 31.80
CA GLN A 8 1.80 22.97 32.37
C GLN A 8 2.83 21.85 32.59
N ALA A 9 2.85 21.24 33.75
CA ALA A 9 3.73 20.11 34.02
C ALA A 9 2.91 18.85 34.29
N MET A 10 3.24 17.77 33.58
CA MET A 10 2.72 16.45 33.83
C MET A 10 3.80 15.63 34.55
N VAL A 11 3.50 15.08 35.71
CA VAL A 11 4.42 14.24 36.48
C VAL A 11 3.82 12.85 36.60
N LEU A 12 4.56 11.84 36.09
CA LEU A 12 4.27 10.42 36.25
C LEU A 12 5.03 9.89 37.49
N LEU A 13 4.32 9.38 38.47
CA LEU A 13 4.86 8.67 39.64
C LEU A 13 4.14 7.32 39.75
N GLY A 14 4.79 6.28 39.21
CA GLY A 14 4.21 4.93 39.19
C GLY A 14 2.90 4.87 38.37
N ASP A 15 1.84 4.34 38.98
CA ASP A 15 0.53 4.16 38.33
C ASP A 15 -0.39 5.40 38.40
N PHE A 16 0.14 6.57 38.74
CA PHE A 16 -0.63 7.80 38.94
C PHE A 16 -0.18 8.93 38.00
N ILE A 17 -1.16 9.59 37.37
CA ILE A 17 -0.92 10.82 36.59
C ILE A 17 -1.46 12.01 37.39
N PHE A 18 -0.57 12.96 37.72
CA PHE A 18 -0.93 14.24 38.31
C PHE A 18 -0.87 15.35 37.26
N ILE A 19 -1.99 16.03 37.05
CA ILE A 19 -2.05 17.22 36.21
C ILE A 19 -2.16 18.41 37.12
N ALA A 20 -1.13 19.26 37.13
CA ALA A 20 -1.16 20.53 37.89
C ALA A 20 -1.31 21.70 36.92
N LEU A 21 -2.34 22.52 37.09
CA LEU A 21 -2.49 23.82 36.44
C LEU A 21 -1.98 24.92 37.39
N VAL A 22 -1.05 25.71 36.91
CA VAL A 22 -0.52 26.85 37.67
C VAL A 22 -1.23 28.12 37.18
N ASN A 23 -1.95 28.78 38.12
CA ASN A 23 -2.77 29.98 38.02
C ASN A 23 -4.23 29.79 37.55
N GLY A 24 -5.08 29.53 38.55
CA GLY A 24 -6.54 29.59 38.45
C GLY A 24 -7.20 28.43 39.16
N SER A 25 -7.87 28.73 40.26
CA SER A 25 -8.59 27.84 41.16
C SER A 25 -9.19 26.58 40.52
N PHE A 26 -8.48 25.46 40.61
CA PHE A 26 -9.10 24.14 40.63
C PHE A 26 -8.20 23.17 41.39
N ALA A 27 -8.77 22.48 42.36
CA ALA A 27 -8.13 21.41 43.12
C ALA A 27 -7.78 20.24 42.20
N GLY A 28 -6.57 19.68 42.37
CA GLY A 28 -6.06 18.60 41.56
C GLY A 28 -6.97 17.37 41.53
N TYR A 29 -7.18 16.82 40.35
CA TYR A 29 -7.83 15.54 40.17
C TYR A 29 -6.80 14.43 40.11
N THR A 30 -6.91 13.45 41.02
CA THR A 30 -6.11 12.23 40.97
C THR A 30 -6.85 11.20 40.11
N VAL A 31 -6.28 10.87 38.95
CA VAL A 31 -6.80 9.80 38.08
C VAL A 31 -5.96 8.54 38.33
N CYS A 32 -6.55 7.55 38.96
CA CYS A 32 -5.93 6.23 39.15
C CYS A 32 -6.17 5.38 37.90
N ILE A 33 -5.12 5.08 37.14
CA ILE A 33 -5.19 4.15 35.98
C ILE A 33 -4.64 2.81 36.41
N ASN A 34 -5.54 1.85 36.69
CA ASN A 34 -5.17 0.48 37.01
C ASN A 34 -4.94 -0.30 35.71
N ARG A 35 -3.70 -0.66 35.42
CA ARG A 35 -3.25 -1.33 34.19
C ARG A 35 -3.71 -2.78 34.03
N ARG A 36 -4.47 -3.31 34.94
CA ARG A 36 -4.99 -4.70 34.85
C ARG A 36 -6.51 -4.68 34.88
N LYS A 37 -7.10 -4.87 33.69
CA LYS A 37 -8.48 -5.23 33.33
C LYS A 37 -9.35 -4.11 32.76
N ASN A 38 -9.74 -4.37 31.51
CA ASN A 38 -10.98 -4.07 30.82
C ASN A 38 -11.08 -2.83 29.92
N ILE A 39 -11.28 -3.13 28.67
CA ILE A 39 -11.77 -2.38 27.50
C ILE A 39 -12.90 -1.36 27.83
N MET A 40 -13.70 -1.57 28.88
CA MET A 40 -14.76 -0.66 29.29
C MET A 40 -14.29 0.71 29.84
N LYS A 41 -13.00 0.88 30.16
CA LYS A 41 -12.49 2.14 30.73
C LYS A 41 -12.05 3.16 29.68
N LYS A 42 -11.71 2.72 28.47
CA LYS A 42 -11.35 3.63 27.35
C LYS A 42 -12.59 4.44 26.90
N LYS A 43 -13.78 3.84 26.84
CA LYS A 43 -15.05 4.52 26.46
C LYS A 43 -15.52 5.58 27.49
N VAL A 44 -15.20 5.41 28.76
CA VAL A 44 -15.55 6.38 29.81
C VAL A 44 -14.61 7.59 29.80
N LEU A 45 -13.34 7.40 29.41
CA LEU A 45 -12.36 8.50 29.34
C LEU A 45 -12.62 9.42 28.15
N SER A 46 -13.05 8.88 27.00
CA SER A 46 -13.44 9.67 25.82
C SER A 46 -14.74 10.47 26.07
N LEU A 47 -15.68 9.90 26.82
CA LEU A 47 -16.94 10.59 27.18
C LEU A 47 -16.69 11.79 28.13
N LEU A 48 -15.69 11.69 29.01
CA LEU A 48 -15.32 12.78 29.95
C LEU A 48 -14.57 13.93 29.24
N MET A 49 -13.83 13.66 28.15
CA MET A 49 -13.20 14.74 27.37
C MET A 49 -14.21 15.52 26.53
N VAL A 50 -15.25 14.88 26.00
CA VAL A 50 -16.33 15.56 25.25
C VAL A 50 -17.18 16.46 26.18
N ALA A 51 -17.42 16.06 27.42
CA ALA A 51 -18.19 16.86 28.40
C ALA A 51 -17.43 18.13 28.86
N ALA A 52 -16.09 18.13 28.83
CA ALA A 52 -15.29 19.31 29.20
C ALA A 52 -15.23 20.38 28.09
N MET A 53 -15.44 20.01 26.81
CA MET A 53 -15.44 20.95 25.69
C MET A 53 -16.80 21.66 25.46
N THR A 54 -17.91 21.10 25.96
CA THR A 54 -19.25 21.70 25.78
C THR A 54 -19.61 22.76 26.83
N ALA A 55 -18.85 22.92 27.90
CA ALA A 55 -19.10 23.93 28.93
C ALA A 55 -18.52 25.34 28.66
N GLY A 56 -17.79 25.51 27.53
CA GLY A 56 -17.09 26.76 27.18
C GLY A 56 -17.79 27.69 26.18
N MET A 57 -18.96 27.34 25.62
CA MET A 57 -19.62 28.09 24.52
C MET A 57 -20.99 28.67 24.85
N LEU A 58 -21.24 29.10 26.08
CA LEU A 58 -22.48 29.78 26.46
C LEU A 58 -22.20 31.13 27.15
N ALA A 59 -21.53 32.06 26.43
CA ALA A 59 -21.58 33.47 26.77
C ALA A 59 -21.25 34.32 25.55
N GLY A 60 -22.26 34.86 24.88
CA GLY A 60 -22.11 35.81 23.78
C GLY A 60 -23.40 36.01 23.00
N CYS A 61 -24.43 36.63 23.57
CA CYS A 61 -25.58 37.19 22.89
C CYS A 61 -25.22 38.45 22.10
N GLY A 62 -25.84 38.63 20.92
CA GLY A 62 -25.89 39.93 20.25
C GLY A 62 -26.48 39.87 18.86
N SER A 63 -27.77 40.04 18.80
CA SER A 63 -28.70 40.44 17.73
C SER A 63 -28.11 41.11 16.47
N ASN A 64 -28.58 40.76 15.23
CA ASN A 64 -29.57 41.59 14.55
C ASN A 64 -30.12 40.96 13.26
N ALA A 65 -31.34 41.34 12.95
CA ALA A 65 -32.30 40.86 11.96
C ALA A 65 -31.99 41.28 10.51
N GLY A 66 -32.67 40.59 9.57
CA GLY A 66 -33.01 41.15 8.24
C GLY A 66 -33.21 40.10 7.17
N ASN A 67 -34.38 39.54 7.09
CA ASN A 67 -35.42 39.62 6.03
C ASN A 67 -35.03 39.26 4.58
N SER A 68 -35.65 38.35 3.95
CA SER A 68 -36.78 38.20 3.05
C SER A 68 -36.58 37.11 2.01
N ALA A 69 -37.43 36.12 2.00
CA ALA A 69 -38.48 35.79 1.01
C ALA A 69 -37.99 35.52 -0.45
N ASN A 70 -38.41 34.54 -1.19
CA ASN A 70 -39.71 33.86 -1.32
C ASN A 70 -39.64 32.93 -2.53
N ASN A 71 -40.54 31.92 -2.55
CA ASN A 71 -41.16 31.23 -3.68
C ASN A 71 -40.33 30.22 -4.50
N GLY A 72 -40.83 29.07 -4.80
CA GLY A 72 -42.16 28.43 -4.73
C GLY A 72 -42.20 27.30 -5.72
N ALA A 73 -42.83 26.19 -5.33
CA ALA A 73 -43.73 25.31 -6.08
C ALA A 73 -43.31 24.85 -7.50
N ASP A 74 -43.48 23.63 -7.93
CA ASP A 74 -44.64 22.75 -7.93
C ASP A 74 -44.31 21.31 -8.33
N ALA A 75 -45.04 20.40 -7.79
CA ALA A 75 -45.50 19.10 -7.95
C ALA A 75 -45.86 18.59 -9.37
N ALA A 76 -45.77 17.27 -9.54
CA ALA A 76 -46.73 16.31 -10.10
C ALA A 76 -46.01 14.98 -10.35
N ASP A 77 -46.24 13.91 -9.64
CA ASP A 77 -47.31 12.91 -9.58
C ASP A 77 -47.68 12.27 -10.93
N SER A 78 -47.42 10.95 -11.01
CA SER A 78 -48.37 10.02 -11.67
C SER A 78 -48.02 8.56 -11.37
N ASP A 79 -48.96 7.92 -10.72
CA ASP A 79 -49.24 6.51 -10.51
C ASP A 79 -49.32 5.64 -11.76
N ALA A 80 -49.12 4.33 -11.59
CA ALA A 80 -50.00 3.19 -11.90
C ALA A 80 -49.16 1.91 -12.01
N ALA A 81 -49.21 0.98 -11.13
CA ALA A 81 -50.18 -0.04 -10.79
C ALA A 81 -50.29 -1.23 -11.76
N ASN A 82 -50.11 -2.43 -11.14
CA ASN A 82 -50.86 -3.71 -11.35
C ASN A 82 -50.25 -4.69 -12.37
N ALA A 83 -50.24 -6.01 -12.24
CA ALA A 83 -50.79 -7.03 -11.32
C ALA A 83 -50.18 -8.38 -11.63
N ASP A 84 -49.94 -9.17 -10.60
CA ASP A 84 -50.43 -10.53 -10.33
C ASP A 84 -50.50 -11.59 -11.48
N ALA A 85 -49.81 -12.70 -11.27
CA ALA A 85 -50.32 -14.07 -11.53
C ALA A 85 -49.44 -15.14 -10.88
N THR A 86 -50.01 -15.76 -9.87
CA THR A 86 -49.63 -17.02 -9.26
C THR A 86 -49.80 -18.21 -10.23
N GLU A 87 -48.87 -19.16 -10.22
CA GLU A 87 -49.22 -20.58 -10.34
C GLU A 87 -48.22 -21.49 -9.58
N LYS A 88 -48.81 -22.33 -8.74
CA LYS A 88 -48.18 -23.46 -8.03
C LYS A 88 -48.08 -24.67 -8.96
N SER A 89 -47.04 -25.45 -8.83
CA SER A 89 -47.16 -26.91 -8.98
C SER A 89 -46.14 -27.64 -8.11
N ASP A 90 -46.62 -28.75 -7.57
CA ASP A 90 -46.12 -29.53 -6.44
C ASP A 90 -44.91 -30.43 -6.74
N ALA A 91 -44.16 -30.67 -5.68
CA ALA A 91 -43.46 -31.84 -5.16
C ALA A 91 -42.98 -32.99 -6.10
N ALA A 92 -41.70 -33.31 -5.95
CA ALA A 92 -41.21 -34.68 -5.84
C ALA A 92 -39.90 -34.74 -5.05
N ASP A 93 -39.96 -35.46 -3.93
CA ASP A 93 -38.83 -35.91 -3.11
C ASP A 93 -37.75 -36.59 -3.96
N ASN A 94 -36.50 -36.26 -3.71
CA ASN A 94 -35.43 -37.23 -3.80
C ASN A 94 -34.33 -36.93 -2.79
N ALA A 95 -34.19 -37.81 -1.82
CA ALA A 95 -33.15 -37.81 -0.81
C ALA A 95 -31.82 -38.30 -1.42
N GLY A 96 -30.72 -37.64 -1.06
CA GLY A 96 -29.37 -38.21 -1.16
C GLY A 96 -28.36 -37.31 -1.84
N ASP A 97 -27.69 -36.50 -1.09
CA ASP A 97 -26.23 -36.50 -0.87
C ASP A 97 -25.90 -35.28 -0.04
N ALA A 98 -25.25 -35.51 1.08
CA ALA A 98 -24.77 -34.41 1.93
C ALA A 98 -23.50 -33.85 1.28
N ASP A 99 -23.67 -32.97 0.29
CA ASP A 99 -22.64 -32.06 -0.14
C ASP A 99 -22.68 -30.87 0.82
N THR A 100 -21.73 -30.83 1.75
CA THR A 100 -21.53 -29.67 2.63
C THR A 100 -20.94 -28.54 1.80
N ASN A 101 -21.71 -28.02 0.86
CA ASN A 101 -21.43 -26.74 0.23
C ASN A 101 -21.82 -25.66 1.27
N THR A 102 -20.88 -25.28 2.11
CA THR A 102 -20.97 -24.05 2.88
C THR A 102 -20.88 -22.90 1.90
N ASN A 103 -22.01 -22.54 1.31
CA ASN A 103 -22.14 -21.33 0.50
C ASN A 103 -22.03 -20.16 1.50
N THR A 104 -20.80 -19.77 1.82
CA THR A 104 -20.53 -18.55 2.61
C THR A 104 -21.08 -17.42 1.78
N ASP A 105 -22.03 -16.66 2.35
CA ASP A 105 -22.54 -15.47 1.69
C ASP A 105 -21.37 -14.47 1.59
N ALA A 106 -20.89 -14.24 0.39
CA ALA A 106 -19.72 -13.41 0.13
C ALA A 106 -19.85 -11.99 0.71
N SER A 107 -21.09 -11.48 0.80
CA SER A 107 -21.35 -10.15 1.38
C SER A 107 -21.05 -10.06 2.89
N ASN A 108 -20.87 -11.20 3.57
CA ASN A 108 -20.50 -11.24 4.99
C ASN A 108 -18.98 -11.26 5.22
N ILE A 109 -18.17 -11.50 4.18
CA ILE A 109 -16.72 -11.49 4.27
C ILE A 109 -16.21 -10.05 4.22
N LYS A 110 -15.47 -9.64 5.25
CA LYS A 110 -14.88 -8.31 5.37
C LYS A 110 -13.36 -8.36 5.30
N ILE A 111 -12.77 -7.55 4.43
CA ILE A 111 -11.32 -7.47 4.24
C ILE A 111 -10.88 -6.03 4.46
N GLY A 112 -10.00 -5.83 5.44
CA GLY A 112 -9.41 -4.54 5.77
C GLY A 112 -8.01 -4.39 5.21
N MET A 113 -7.64 -3.20 4.75
CA MET A 113 -6.31 -2.86 4.30
C MET A 113 -5.73 -1.71 5.12
N VAL A 114 -4.52 -1.86 5.64
CA VAL A 114 -3.78 -0.78 6.30
C VAL A 114 -2.60 -0.39 5.40
N THR A 115 -2.56 0.90 5.00
CA THR A 115 -1.47 1.42 4.17
C THR A 115 -0.25 1.79 5.00
N ASP A 116 0.91 1.83 4.36
CA ASP A 116 2.07 2.55 4.89
C ASP A 116 1.86 4.09 4.83
N ILE A 117 2.92 4.86 5.11
CA ILE A 117 2.87 6.33 5.11
C ILE A 117 2.72 6.95 3.72
N GLY A 118 2.90 6.19 2.64
CA GLY A 118 2.68 6.63 1.25
C GLY A 118 1.21 6.91 0.95
N GLY A 119 0.32 6.19 1.64
CA GLY A 119 -1.13 6.34 1.52
C GLY A 119 -1.71 5.78 0.22
N VAL A 120 -3.03 5.61 0.17
CA VAL A 120 -3.75 4.91 -0.91
C VAL A 120 -3.69 5.59 -2.28
N ASN A 121 -3.30 6.86 -2.34
CA ASN A 121 -3.19 7.63 -3.60
C ASN A 121 -1.73 7.87 -4.02
N ASP A 122 -0.85 6.90 -3.77
CA ASP A 122 0.57 6.99 -4.12
C ASP A 122 0.85 6.79 -5.63
N GLY A 123 -0.18 6.45 -6.40
CA GLY A 123 -0.06 6.15 -7.84
C GLY A 123 0.75 4.88 -8.13
N SER A 124 0.96 4.03 -7.13
CA SER A 124 1.88 2.90 -7.17
C SER A 124 1.39 1.77 -6.25
N PHE A 125 2.17 1.41 -5.23
CA PHE A 125 2.07 0.23 -4.38
C PHE A 125 0.75 0.13 -3.58
N ASN A 126 0.43 1.15 -2.77
CA ASN A 126 -0.80 1.15 -1.97
C ASN A 126 -2.04 1.28 -2.86
N GLN A 127 -1.99 2.13 -3.89
CA GLN A 127 -3.09 2.27 -4.84
C GLN A 127 -3.37 0.95 -5.55
N SER A 128 -2.34 0.28 -6.06
CA SER A 128 -2.46 -1.01 -6.74
C SER A 128 -3.06 -2.08 -5.82
N SER A 129 -2.64 -2.13 -4.54
CA SER A 129 -3.22 -3.03 -3.53
C SER A 129 -4.72 -2.77 -3.35
N TRP A 130 -5.11 -1.49 -3.25
CA TRP A 130 -6.51 -1.10 -3.12
C TRP A 130 -7.34 -1.43 -4.36
N GLU A 131 -6.80 -1.23 -5.57
CA GLU A 131 -7.46 -1.61 -6.83
C GLU A 131 -7.73 -3.12 -6.90
N GLY A 132 -6.82 -3.95 -6.38
CA GLY A 132 -7.03 -5.38 -6.24
C GLY A 132 -8.20 -5.73 -5.32
N LEU A 133 -8.33 -5.04 -4.20
CA LEU A 133 -9.46 -5.20 -3.28
C LEU A 133 -10.78 -4.70 -3.86
N GLN A 134 -10.78 -3.56 -4.57
CA GLN A 134 -11.98 -3.08 -5.27
C GLN A 134 -12.44 -4.07 -6.33
N ARG A 135 -11.50 -4.73 -7.03
CA ARG A 135 -11.82 -5.82 -7.96
C ARG A 135 -12.42 -7.01 -7.21
N ALA A 136 -11.86 -7.41 -6.06
CA ALA A 136 -12.44 -8.47 -5.23
C ALA A 136 -13.86 -8.13 -4.77
N GLN A 137 -14.11 -6.88 -4.36
CA GLN A 137 -15.44 -6.41 -4.02
C GLN A 137 -16.41 -6.55 -5.20
N SER A 138 -15.99 -6.10 -6.40
CA SER A 138 -16.88 -6.08 -7.58
C SER A 138 -17.15 -7.46 -8.15
N GLU A 139 -16.17 -8.37 -8.12
CA GLU A 139 -16.25 -9.68 -8.78
C GLU A 139 -16.62 -10.81 -7.82
N LEU A 140 -16.16 -10.75 -6.56
CA LEU A 140 -16.40 -11.79 -5.56
C LEU A 140 -17.54 -11.43 -4.60
N GLY A 141 -17.91 -10.14 -4.49
CA GLY A 141 -18.97 -9.66 -3.61
C GLY A 141 -18.57 -9.50 -2.15
N VAL A 142 -17.27 -9.56 -1.81
CA VAL A 142 -16.75 -9.31 -0.46
C VAL A 142 -16.83 -7.83 -0.11
N SER A 143 -16.87 -7.50 1.19
CA SER A 143 -16.80 -6.11 1.67
C SER A 143 -15.34 -5.71 1.90
N VAL A 144 -14.91 -4.55 1.38
CA VAL A 144 -13.54 -4.08 1.54
C VAL A 144 -13.52 -2.65 2.10
N ASP A 145 -12.53 -2.36 2.94
CA ASP A 145 -12.26 -1.00 3.44
C ASP A 145 -10.76 -0.81 3.66
N TYR A 146 -10.32 0.45 3.82
CA TYR A 146 -8.93 0.74 4.14
C TYR A 146 -8.78 1.81 5.21
N LEU A 147 -7.68 1.74 5.95
CA LEU A 147 -7.23 2.77 6.87
C LEU A 147 -5.83 3.24 6.45
N GLN A 148 -5.72 4.55 6.24
CA GLN A 148 -4.48 5.16 5.82
C GLN A 148 -3.65 5.60 7.01
N SER A 149 -2.38 5.19 7.05
CA SER A 149 -1.42 5.61 8.05
C SER A 149 -0.68 6.88 7.57
N LYS A 150 -0.38 7.78 8.51
CA LYS A 150 0.37 9.02 8.27
C LYS A 150 1.71 9.02 8.99
N ALA A 151 1.87 8.10 9.93
CA ALA A 151 3.08 7.87 10.71
C ALA A 151 3.07 6.43 11.22
N ASP A 152 4.24 5.90 11.59
CA ASP A 152 4.39 4.54 12.14
C ASP A 152 3.52 4.32 13.38
N SER A 153 3.27 5.38 14.16
CA SER A 153 2.39 5.32 15.34
C SER A 153 0.92 5.00 15.02
N ASP A 154 0.52 5.09 13.76
CA ASP A 154 -0.85 4.82 13.32
C ASP A 154 -1.05 3.34 12.95
N TYR A 155 0.03 2.56 12.73
CA TYR A 155 -0.06 1.17 12.27
C TYR A 155 -0.86 0.29 13.23
N ILE A 156 -0.45 0.20 14.50
CA ILE A 156 -1.15 -0.60 15.51
C ILE A 156 -2.61 -0.14 15.68
N PRO A 157 -2.94 1.16 15.90
CA PRO A 157 -4.32 1.59 16.02
C PRO A 157 -5.20 1.30 14.80
N ASN A 158 -4.64 1.36 13.59
CA ASN A 158 -5.36 1.04 12.36
C ASN A 158 -5.65 -0.46 12.26
N ILE A 159 -4.68 -1.33 12.58
CA ILE A 159 -4.88 -2.78 12.62
C ILE A 159 -5.90 -3.14 13.71
N GLU A 160 -5.75 -2.62 14.96
CA GLU A 160 -6.70 -2.81 16.07
C GLU A 160 -8.14 -2.44 15.66
N THR A 161 -8.32 -1.39 14.84
CA THR A 161 -9.65 -0.97 14.40
C THR A 161 -10.34 -2.07 13.60
N PHE A 162 -9.66 -2.71 12.66
CA PHE A 162 -10.23 -3.80 11.88
C PHE A 162 -10.41 -5.08 12.71
N VAL A 163 -9.53 -5.37 13.67
CA VAL A 163 -9.70 -6.46 14.62
C VAL A 163 -10.95 -6.24 15.49
N ASP A 164 -11.13 -5.02 16.03
CA ASP A 164 -12.27 -4.65 16.88
C ASP A 164 -13.62 -4.67 16.12
N GLU A 165 -13.58 -4.55 14.80
CA GLU A 165 -14.75 -4.56 13.92
C GLU A 165 -15.03 -5.94 13.28
N ASP A 166 -14.32 -7.00 13.74
CA ASP A 166 -14.48 -8.38 13.27
C ASP A 166 -14.31 -8.53 11.76
N TYR A 167 -13.17 -8.07 11.22
CA TYR A 167 -12.78 -8.32 9.82
C TYR A 167 -12.22 -9.74 9.66
N ASP A 168 -12.55 -10.43 8.54
CA ASP A 168 -12.12 -11.79 8.27
C ASP A 168 -10.64 -11.89 7.84
N LEU A 169 -10.13 -10.82 7.23
CA LEU A 169 -8.72 -10.68 6.84
C LEU A 169 -8.30 -9.22 6.98
N ILE A 170 -7.09 -9.00 7.51
CA ILE A 170 -6.46 -7.69 7.57
C ILE A 170 -5.15 -7.75 6.79
N ILE A 171 -5.01 -6.89 5.77
CA ILE A 171 -3.85 -6.82 4.89
C ILE A 171 -3.01 -5.60 5.27
N CYS A 172 -1.77 -5.84 5.68
CA CYS A 172 -0.78 -4.81 5.94
C CYS A 172 0.07 -4.58 4.69
N VAL A 173 0.04 -3.37 4.13
CA VAL A 173 0.71 -3.04 2.87
C VAL A 173 2.11 -2.49 3.15
N GLY A 174 3.12 -3.34 2.99
CA GLY A 174 4.52 -2.99 3.10
C GLY A 174 5.21 -3.44 4.39
N TYR A 175 6.51 -3.69 4.27
CA TYR A 175 7.38 -4.18 5.35
C TYR A 175 7.44 -3.27 6.59
N GLN A 176 7.13 -1.99 6.44
CA GLN A 176 7.11 -1.03 7.56
C GLN A 176 6.06 -1.40 8.62
N LEU A 177 5.04 -2.18 8.27
CA LEU A 177 4.00 -2.65 9.18
C LEU A 177 4.36 -3.97 9.90
N ALA A 178 5.52 -4.58 9.61
CA ALA A 178 5.86 -5.92 10.09
C ALA A 178 5.83 -6.07 11.62
N ASP A 179 6.43 -5.12 12.36
CA ASP A 179 6.44 -5.13 13.83
C ASP A 179 5.04 -4.90 14.43
N ALA A 180 4.27 -4.01 13.81
CA ALA A 180 2.89 -3.73 14.23
C ALA A 180 1.99 -4.94 13.99
N LEU A 181 2.11 -5.57 12.81
CA LEU A 181 1.38 -6.79 12.47
C LEU A 181 1.74 -7.93 13.43
N ARG A 182 3.03 -8.16 13.73
CA ARG A 182 3.45 -9.18 14.69
C ARG A 182 2.77 -8.99 16.04
N THR A 183 2.77 -7.74 16.53
CA THR A 183 2.15 -7.39 17.82
C THR A 183 0.67 -7.77 17.84
N GLU A 184 -0.06 -7.44 16.78
CA GLU A 184 -1.49 -7.69 16.68
C GLU A 184 -1.80 -9.16 16.38
N ALA A 185 -0.99 -9.84 15.56
CA ALA A 185 -1.16 -11.26 15.26
C ALA A 185 -0.93 -12.16 16.48
N GLU A 186 0.09 -11.86 17.30
CA GLU A 186 0.32 -12.57 18.57
C GLU A 186 -0.79 -12.32 19.61
N ALA A 187 -1.38 -11.11 19.61
CA ALA A 187 -2.47 -10.76 20.52
C ALA A 187 -3.83 -11.37 20.10
N ASN A 188 -4.00 -11.65 18.81
CA ASN A 188 -5.26 -12.10 18.19
C ASN A 188 -5.04 -13.36 17.33
N PRO A 189 -4.78 -14.53 17.95
CA PRO A 189 -4.36 -15.73 17.21
C PRO A 189 -5.43 -16.32 16.26
N ASP A 190 -6.71 -15.97 16.47
CA ASP A 190 -7.82 -16.41 15.62
C ASP A 190 -8.07 -15.46 14.43
N GLN A 191 -7.49 -14.26 14.44
CA GLN A 191 -7.58 -13.28 13.36
C GLN A 191 -6.62 -13.64 12.24
N LYS A 192 -7.07 -13.59 10.99
CA LYS A 192 -6.20 -13.78 9.81
C LYS A 192 -5.58 -12.46 9.39
N PHE A 193 -4.29 -12.51 9.13
CA PHE A 193 -3.51 -11.38 8.63
C PHE A 193 -2.76 -11.74 7.35
N ALA A 194 -2.49 -10.73 6.54
CA ALA A 194 -1.53 -10.82 5.45
C ALA A 194 -0.61 -9.60 5.48
N ILE A 195 0.63 -9.78 5.01
CA ILE A 195 1.58 -8.68 4.83
C ILE A 195 2.22 -8.77 3.45
N ILE A 196 2.42 -7.62 2.81
CA ILE A 196 3.08 -7.50 1.51
C ILE A 196 4.53 -7.07 1.75
N ASP A 197 5.47 -7.72 1.05
CA ASP A 197 6.91 -7.40 1.05
C ASP A 197 7.67 -7.68 2.36
N ASP A 198 7.13 -8.52 3.22
CA ASP A 198 7.81 -8.96 4.43
C ASP A 198 7.52 -10.44 4.72
N ALA A 199 8.56 -11.19 5.11
CA ALA A 199 8.45 -12.60 5.50
C ALA A 199 8.89 -12.85 6.96
N THR A 200 9.17 -11.80 7.74
CA THR A 200 9.64 -11.95 9.13
C THR A 200 8.59 -12.54 10.07
N ASN A 201 7.31 -12.49 9.65
CA ASN A 201 6.15 -13.01 10.38
C ASN A 201 5.66 -14.37 9.87
N ALA A 202 6.42 -15.04 8.99
CA ALA A 202 6.03 -16.33 8.41
C ALA A 202 5.98 -17.50 9.41
N ASP A 203 6.52 -17.30 10.62
CA ASP A 203 6.46 -18.23 11.74
C ASP A 203 5.12 -18.23 12.50
N LEU A 204 4.23 -17.26 12.23
CA LEU A 204 2.93 -17.15 12.86
C LEU A 204 1.86 -17.92 12.09
N ASP A 205 1.04 -18.70 12.79
CA ASP A 205 0.03 -19.60 12.20
C ASP A 205 -1.15 -18.84 11.56
N ASN A 206 -1.30 -17.54 11.85
CA ASN A 206 -2.38 -16.69 11.38
C ASN A 206 -1.90 -15.59 10.39
N VAL A 207 -0.66 -15.68 9.89
CA VAL A 207 -0.09 -14.68 8.97
C VAL A 207 0.27 -15.32 7.62
N THR A 208 -0.16 -14.66 6.53
CA THR A 208 0.27 -14.95 5.15
C THR A 208 1.19 -13.84 4.66
N CYS A 209 2.40 -14.18 4.27
CA CYS A 209 3.41 -13.25 3.75
C CYS A 209 3.43 -13.31 2.23
N LEU A 210 3.19 -12.18 1.57
CA LEU A 210 3.11 -12.06 0.10
C LEU A 210 4.41 -11.43 -0.41
N MET A 211 5.28 -12.25 -0.97
CA MET A 211 6.59 -11.86 -1.48
C MET A 211 6.61 -11.83 -2.99
N PHE A 212 7.42 -10.98 -3.58
CA PHE A 212 7.52 -10.80 -5.02
C PHE A 212 8.97 -10.91 -5.48
N GLU A 213 9.18 -11.50 -6.65
CA GLU A 213 10.47 -11.52 -7.34
C GLU A 213 10.65 -10.25 -8.19
N GLN A 214 10.59 -9.09 -7.53
CA GLN A 214 10.68 -7.78 -8.18
C GLN A 214 12.00 -7.56 -8.93
N ALA A 215 13.07 -8.26 -8.56
CA ALA A 215 14.31 -8.25 -9.32
C ALA A 215 14.11 -8.70 -10.78
N GLN A 216 13.19 -9.66 -11.03
CA GLN A 216 12.91 -10.16 -12.38
C GLN A 216 12.28 -9.08 -13.26
N ALA A 217 11.23 -8.37 -12.77
CA ALA A 217 10.65 -7.25 -13.52
C ALA A 217 11.65 -6.11 -13.72
N SER A 218 12.45 -5.82 -12.69
CA SER A 218 13.48 -4.78 -12.75
C SER A 218 14.59 -5.12 -13.76
N TYR A 219 14.94 -6.40 -13.88
CA TYR A 219 15.87 -6.84 -14.90
C TYR A 219 15.34 -6.56 -16.33
N LEU A 220 14.04 -6.88 -16.57
CA LEU A 220 13.42 -6.62 -17.86
C LEU A 220 13.44 -5.13 -18.22
N VAL A 221 13.06 -4.26 -17.29
CA VAL A 221 13.05 -2.81 -17.55
C VAL A 221 14.46 -2.21 -17.56
N GLY A 222 15.41 -2.80 -16.83
CA GLY A 222 16.83 -2.47 -16.95
C GLY A 222 17.38 -2.81 -18.33
N TYR A 223 17.00 -3.97 -18.87
CA TYR A 223 17.35 -4.39 -20.22
C TYR A 223 16.77 -3.42 -21.27
N VAL A 224 15.50 -3.00 -21.10
CA VAL A 224 14.91 -1.92 -21.92
C VAL A 224 15.74 -0.64 -21.84
N ALA A 225 16.08 -0.19 -20.63
CA ALA A 225 16.83 1.04 -20.43
C ALA A 225 18.20 0.99 -21.11
N GLY A 226 18.90 -0.14 -21.02
CA GLY A 226 20.19 -0.35 -21.69
C GLY A 226 20.10 -0.30 -23.21
N LEU A 227 18.99 -0.79 -23.80
CA LEU A 227 18.74 -0.72 -25.24
C LEU A 227 18.27 0.67 -25.71
N MET A 228 17.53 1.41 -24.87
CA MET A 228 16.90 2.67 -25.24
C MET A 228 17.75 3.91 -24.98
N THR A 229 18.78 3.82 -24.13
CA THR A 229 19.65 4.96 -23.84
C THR A 229 20.50 5.36 -25.06
N GLU A 230 20.54 6.66 -25.36
CA GLU A 230 21.39 7.24 -26.37
C GLU A 230 22.69 7.83 -25.76
N SER A 231 22.61 8.21 -24.46
CA SER A 231 23.74 8.82 -23.75
C SER A 231 24.67 7.80 -23.08
N ASN A 232 24.29 6.52 -23.02
CA ASN A 232 24.89 5.49 -22.19
C ASN A 232 24.86 5.83 -20.67
N THR A 233 23.99 6.75 -20.26
CA THR A 233 23.83 7.13 -18.85
C THR A 233 22.36 7.04 -18.49
N ILE A 234 22.04 6.15 -17.54
CA ILE A 234 20.68 5.94 -17.05
C ILE A 234 20.64 6.15 -15.53
N GLY A 235 19.46 6.14 -14.96
CA GLY A 235 19.31 6.36 -13.52
C GLY A 235 18.34 5.39 -12.86
N ILE A 236 18.52 5.20 -11.55
CA ILE A 236 17.53 4.55 -10.67
C ILE A 236 17.34 5.36 -9.38
N VAL A 237 16.10 5.56 -8.99
CA VAL A 237 15.73 6.17 -7.72
C VAL A 237 14.92 5.14 -6.92
N ILE A 238 15.45 4.70 -5.77
CA ILE A 238 14.71 3.86 -4.82
C ILE A 238 14.17 4.69 -3.66
N GLY A 239 13.05 4.28 -3.08
CA GLY A 239 12.42 4.98 -1.96
C GLY A 239 13.22 4.87 -0.67
N MET A 240 13.62 3.66 -0.30
CA MET A 240 14.41 3.34 0.89
C MET A 240 15.41 2.23 0.54
N SER A 241 16.60 2.24 1.18
CA SER A 241 17.53 1.12 1.05
C SER A 241 17.20 0.05 2.10
N THR A 242 16.69 -1.07 1.65
CA THR A 242 16.41 -2.29 2.41
C THR A 242 16.64 -3.50 1.52
N ASP A 243 16.76 -4.69 2.07
CA ASP A 243 16.96 -5.92 1.30
C ASP A 243 15.87 -6.09 0.21
N THR A 244 14.60 -5.82 0.55
CA THR A 244 13.49 -5.88 -0.38
C THR A 244 13.59 -4.85 -1.51
N MET A 245 13.95 -3.60 -1.18
CA MET A 245 14.02 -2.53 -2.18
C MET A 245 15.28 -2.62 -3.04
N ASN A 246 16.40 -3.11 -2.49
CA ASN A 246 17.64 -3.29 -3.22
C ASN A 246 17.52 -4.33 -4.34
N GLN A 247 16.56 -5.27 -4.25
CA GLN A 247 16.25 -6.21 -5.35
C GLN A 247 15.87 -5.49 -6.64
N PHE A 248 15.14 -4.36 -6.55
CA PHE A 248 14.86 -3.52 -7.73
C PHE A 248 16.15 -3.01 -8.36
N GLY A 249 17.10 -2.56 -7.53
CA GLY A 249 18.40 -2.08 -7.98
C GLY A 249 19.23 -3.18 -8.60
N TYR A 250 19.37 -4.33 -7.96
CA TYR A 250 20.15 -5.46 -8.49
C TYR A 250 19.60 -5.92 -9.84
N GLY A 251 18.28 -6.10 -9.96
CA GLY A 251 17.66 -6.47 -11.22
C GLY A 251 17.89 -5.42 -12.31
N TYR A 252 17.64 -4.14 -12.00
CA TYR A 252 17.78 -3.06 -12.98
C TYR A 252 19.21 -2.91 -13.52
N LEU A 253 20.20 -2.87 -12.63
CA LEU A 253 21.59 -2.79 -13.03
C LEU A 253 22.01 -4.01 -13.85
N ALA A 254 21.64 -5.22 -13.40
CA ALA A 254 21.96 -6.45 -14.10
C ALA A 254 21.42 -6.47 -15.53
N GLY A 255 20.13 -6.13 -15.70
CA GLY A 255 19.49 -6.06 -17.01
C GLY A 255 20.12 -5.01 -17.92
N ALA A 256 20.41 -3.81 -17.37
CA ALA A 256 21.03 -2.72 -18.13
C ALA A 256 22.45 -3.08 -18.61
N ILE A 257 23.27 -3.67 -17.74
CA ILE A 257 24.65 -4.09 -18.07
C ILE A 257 24.64 -5.23 -19.11
N ASP A 258 23.73 -6.20 -18.97
CA ASP A 258 23.62 -7.32 -19.92
C ASP A 258 23.14 -6.84 -21.31
N ALA A 259 22.33 -5.78 -21.39
CA ALA A 259 21.90 -5.15 -22.65
C ALA A 259 22.96 -4.22 -23.25
N ASN A 260 23.66 -3.46 -22.39
CA ASN A 260 24.66 -2.46 -22.80
C ASN A 260 25.83 -2.43 -21.79
N PRO A 261 26.93 -3.15 -22.08
CA PRO A 261 28.09 -3.20 -21.16
C PRO A 261 28.78 -1.87 -20.89
N ASP A 262 28.53 -0.86 -21.74
CA ASP A 262 29.13 0.48 -21.60
C ASP A 262 28.24 1.45 -20.81
N VAL A 263 27.09 0.98 -20.28
CA VAL A 263 26.14 1.82 -19.56
C VAL A 263 26.66 2.27 -18.18
N THR A 264 26.43 3.53 -17.88
CA THR A 264 26.62 4.08 -16.53
C THR A 264 25.27 4.23 -15.85
N VAL A 265 25.10 3.63 -14.67
CA VAL A 265 23.86 3.71 -13.90
C VAL A 265 24.03 4.63 -12.70
N LEU A 266 23.38 5.79 -12.72
CA LEU A 266 23.33 6.72 -11.59
C LEU A 266 22.30 6.22 -10.58
N GLN A 267 22.66 6.21 -9.30
CA GLN A 267 21.85 5.59 -8.25
C GLN A 267 21.54 6.60 -7.14
N THR A 268 20.31 6.63 -6.66
CA THR A 268 19.89 7.51 -5.56
C THR A 268 18.87 6.81 -4.66
N ASN A 269 19.14 6.82 -3.36
CA ASN A 269 18.17 6.50 -2.32
C ASN A 269 17.49 7.81 -1.90
N ALA A 270 16.15 7.91 -2.12
CA ALA A 270 15.37 9.09 -1.78
C ALA A 270 15.10 9.22 -0.27
N ASN A 271 15.28 8.13 0.49
CA ASN A 271 14.95 8.00 1.91
C ASN A 271 13.49 8.36 2.24
N SER A 272 12.57 8.18 1.27
CA SER A 272 11.14 8.43 1.43
C SER A 272 10.34 7.77 0.32
N PHE A 273 9.15 7.28 0.65
CA PHE A 273 8.14 6.86 -0.32
C PHE A 273 7.10 7.97 -0.60
N GLY A 274 7.09 9.07 0.17
CA GLY A 274 6.08 10.13 0.08
C GLY A 274 6.60 11.52 -0.33
N ASP A 275 7.91 11.68 -0.61
CA ASP A 275 8.53 12.98 -0.96
C ASP A 275 8.62 13.19 -2.47
N THR A 276 7.50 13.59 -3.10
CA THR A 276 7.45 13.92 -4.53
C THR A 276 8.46 14.99 -4.94
N ALA A 277 8.70 16.01 -4.10
CA ALA A 277 9.66 17.07 -4.39
C ALA A 277 11.10 16.54 -4.36
N GLY A 278 11.42 15.65 -3.42
CA GLY A 278 12.68 14.93 -3.35
C GLY A 278 12.92 14.06 -4.58
N GLY A 279 11.89 13.32 -5.04
CA GLY A 279 11.93 12.52 -6.26
C GLY A 279 12.28 13.34 -7.50
N LYS A 280 11.63 14.50 -7.70
CA LYS A 280 11.94 15.43 -8.79
C LYS A 280 13.36 15.98 -8.71
N THR A 281 13.82 16.27 -7.50
CA THR A 281 15.20 16.74 -7.28
C THR A 281 16.22 15.66 -7.65
N ALA A 282 15.97 14.40 -7.28
CA ALA A 282 16.82 13.26 -7.64
C ALA A 282 16.91 13.08 -9.16
N ALA A 283 15.75 13.07 -9.84
CA ALA A 283 15.70 13.00 -11.31
C ALA A 283 16.48 14.15 -11.97
N THR A 284 16.25 15.40 -11.54
CA THR A 284 16.95 16.58 -12.08
C THR A 284 18.47 16.49 -11.91
N ALA A 285 18.94 15.96 -10.76
CA ALA A 285 20.36 15.73 -10.53
C ALA A 285 20.96 14.68 -11.49
N MET A 286 20.23 13.60 -11.77
CA MET A 286 20.65 12.58 -12.75
C MET A 286 20.65 13.11 -14.18
N ILE A 287 19.61 13.85 -14.57
CA ILE A 287 19.49 14.50 -15.88
C ILE A 287 20.67 15.46 -16.12
N THR A 288 21.02 16.24 -15.10
CA THR A 288 22.19 17.15 -15.16
C THR A 288 23.51 16.41 -15.40
N LYS A 289 23.60 15.15 -14.98
CA LYS A 289 24.75 14.26 -15.21
C LYS A 289 24.66 13.49 -16.52
N GLY A 290 23.62 13.71 -17.33
CA GLY A 290 23.45 13.13 -18.66
C GLY A 290 22.54 11.93 -18.73
N ALA A 291 21.80 11.58 -17.66
CA ALA A 291 20.82 10.50 -17.74
C ALA A 291 19.69 10.86 -18.71
N ASP A 292 19.37 9.93 -19.60
CA ASP A 292 18.28 10.01 -20.58
C ASP A 292 17.17 8.97 -20.38
N VAL A 293 17.36 8.03 -19.44
CA VAL A 293 16.35 7.07 -18.97
C VAL A 293 16.44 6.98 -17.45
N ILE A 294 15.34 7.17 -16.72
CA ILE A 294 15.33 7.03 -15.26
C ILE A 294 14.21 6.11 -14.80
N PHE A 295 14.57 5.05 -14.10
CA PHE A 295 13.67 4.15 -13.39
C PHE A 295 13.43 4.62 -11.97
N HIS A 296 12.24 4.43 -11.44
CA HIS A 296 11.98 4.60 -10.00
C HIS A 296 11.31 3.38 -9.39
N ALA A 297 11.67 3.09 -8.13
CA ALA A 297 10.98 2.19 -7.23
C ALA A 297 10.79 2.93 -5.89
N ALA A 298 9.89 3.91 -5.85
CA ALA A 298 9.84 4.91 -4.79
C ALA A 298 8.42 5.39 -4.40
N GLY A 299 7.36 4.64 -4.73
CA GLY A 299 6.00 5.02 -4.39
C GLY A 299 5.63 6.43 -4.88
N ALA A 300 4.96 7.24 -4.06
CA ALA A 300 4.60 8.63 -4.41
C ALA A 300 5.81 9.54 -4.67
N THR A 301 6.99 9.25 -4.11
CA THR A 301 8.25 9.94 -4.48
C THR A 301 8.55 9.76 -5.96
N GLY A 302 8.21 8.61 -6.53
CA GLY A 302 8.37 8.29 -7.95
C GLY A 302 7.54 9.17 -8.89
N LEU A 303 6.40 9.69 -8.45
CA LEU A 303 5.62 10.67 -9.23
C LEU A 303 6.44 11.92 -9.53
N GLY A 304 7.28 12.33 -8.59
CA GLY A 304 8.23 13.43 -8.80
C GLY A 304 9.33 13.07 -9.79
N VAL A 305 9.82 11.83 -9.80
CA VAL A 305 10.79 11.36 -10.80
C VAL A 305 10.20 11.45 -12.20
N ILE A 306 8.98 10.92 -12.39
CA ILE A 306 8.25 10.99 -13.67
C ILE A 306 8.05 12.45 -14.10
N GLU A 307 7.66 13.35 -13.17
CA GLU A 307 7.50 14.77 -13.48
C GLU A 307 8.82 15.41 -13.93
N GLY A 308 9.94 15.08 -13.27
CA GLY A 308 11.26 15.57 -13.65
C GLY A 308 11.70 15.10 -15.05
N CYS A 309 11.45 13.82 -15.37
CA CYS A 309 11.71 13.27 -16.70
C CYS A 309 10.84 13.92 -17.77
N LYS A 310 9.55 14.10 -17.50
CA LYS A 310 8.60 14.77 -18.41
C LYS A 310 9.01 16.22 -18.71
N GLU A 311 9.43 16.99 -17.71
CA GLU A 311 9.87 18.38 -17.92
C GLU A 311 11.16 18.48 -18.73
N ALA A 312 12.02 17.47 -18.66
CA ALA A 312 13.27 17.41 -19.38
C ALA A 312 13.17 16.70 -20.75
N ASP A 313 11.98 16.21 -21.09
CA ASP A 313 11.70 15.43 -22.31
C ASP A 313 12.62 14.23 -22.49
N ILE A 314 12.83 13.47 -21.38
CA ILE A 314 13.57 12.20 -21.35
C ILE A 314 12.67 11.05 -20.93
N TRP A 315 13.17 9.83 -21.04
CA TRP A 315 12.44 8.63 -20.69
C TRP A 315 12.35 8.40 -19.18
N ALA A 316 11.16 8.00 -18.73
CA ALA A 316 10.91 7.46 -17.40
C ALA A 316 10.49 5.98 -17.50
N ILE A 317 10.80 5.21 -16.46
CA ILE A 317 10.29 3.87 -16.25
C ILE A 317 9.53 3.86 -14.94
N GLY A 318 8.26 3.38 -14.98
CA GLY A 318 7.38 3.28 -13.84
C GLY A 318 7.56 1.98 -13.05
N VAL A 319 6.75 1.83 -11.97
CA VAL A 319 6.80 0.66 -11.08
C VAL A 319 5.40 0.26 -10.59
N ASP A 320 5.26 -0.96 -10.13
CA ASP A 320 4.08 -1.62 -9.55
C ASP A 320 2.93 -1.80 -10.56
N SER A 321 2.44 -0.72 -11.14
CA SER A 321 1.36 -0.69 -12.12
C SER A 321 1.83 -0.12 -13.47
N ASP A 322 0.99 -0.21 -14.50
CA ASP A 322 1.24 0.48 -15.77
C ASP A 322 1.01 1.99 -15.59
N GLN A 323 2.10 2.71 -15.36
CA GLN A 323 2.08 4.16 -15.11
C GLN A 323 2.13 5.00 -16.40
N SER A 324 2.02 4.39 -17.58
CA SER A 324 2.08 5.09 -18.88
C SER A 324 1.13 6.28 -18.99
N SER A 325 -0.03 6.23 -18.32
CA SER A 325 -1.02 7.31 -18.32
C SER A 325 -0.55 8.60 -17.63
N LEU A 326 0.46 8.53 -16.74
CA LEU A 326 0.98 9.69 -16.01
C LEU A 326 1.80 10.63 -16.91
N ALA A 327 2.54 10.06 -17.86
CA ALA A 327 3.30 10.80 -18.86
C ALA A 327 3.38 9.98 -20.17
N PRO A 328 2.32 9.94 -20.99
CA PRO A 328 2.22 9.03 -22.13
C PRO A 328 3.31 9.16 -23.19
N GLU A 329 3.94 10.32 -23.26
CA GLU A 329 5.02 10.61 -24.21
C GLU A 329 6.41 10.33 -23.64
N ASN A 330 6.53 10.13 -22.30
CA ASN A 330 7.82 10.00 -21.63
C ASN A 330 7.99 8.68 -20.87
N ILE A 331 6.92 7.94 -20.58
CA ILE A 331 7.04 6.62 -19.95
C ILE A 331 7.15 5.56 -21.03
N ILE A 332 8.31 4.86 -21.04
CA ILE A 332 8.56 3.80 -22.02
C ILE A 332 7.93 2.46 -21.59
N THR A 333 7.91 2.19 -20.30
CA THR A 333 7.33 0.98 -19.69
C THR A 333 7.28 1.13 -18.17
N SER A 334 6.80 0.10 -17.46
CA SER A 334 6.86 -0.01 -16.00
C SER A 334 7.28 -1.42 -15.57
N ALA A 335 8.06 -1.53 -14.49
CA ALA A 335 8.30 -2.79 -13.80
C ALA A 335 7.06 -3.15 -13.00
N MET A 336 6.24 -4.04 -13.55
CA MET A 336 4.98 -4.45 -12.92
C MET A 336 5.25 -5.31 -11.69
N LYS A 337 4.60 -4.98 -10.59
CA LYS A 337 4.52 -5.78 -9.38
C LYS A 337 3.06 -5.92 -9.00
N ARG A 338 2.49 -7.08 -9.30
CA ARG A 338 1.05 -7.31 -9.32
C ARG A 338 0.47 -7.53 -7.92
N VAL A 339 0.70 -6.54 -7.03
CA VAL A 339 0.10 -6.54 -5.68
C VAL A 339 -1.43 -6.52 -5.74
N ASP A 340 -2.00 -5.96 -6.81
CA ASP A 340 -3.43 -6.02 -7.11
C ASP A 340 -3.93 -7.46 -7.27
N ASN A 341 -3.20 -8.29 -8.01
CA ASN A 341 -3.52 -9.70 -8.15
C ASN A 341 -3.38 -10.45 -6.82
N ALA A 342 -2.31 -10.18 -6.07
CA ALA A 342 -2.10 -10.83 -4.78
C ALA A 342 -3.21 -10.50 -3.78
N CYS A 343 -3.63 -9.23 -3.68
CA CYS A 343 -4.77 -8.84 -2.83
C CYS A 343 -6.09 -9.49 -3.27
N TYR A 344 -6.32 -9.57 -4.58
CA TYR A 344 -7.49 -10.27 -5.11
C TYR A 344 -7.46 -11.77 -4.79
N ASP A 345 -6.32 -12.43 -5.02
CA ASP A 345 -6.17 -13.88 -4.84
C ASP A 345 -6.39 -14.29 -3.38
N ILE A 346 -5.77 -13.58 -2.42
CA ILE A 346 -5.98 -13.89 -1.01
C ILE A 346 -7.40 -13.57 -0.53
N SER A 347 -8.05 -12.55 -1.12
CA SER A 347 -9.48 -12.26 -0.87
C SER A 347 -10.36 -13.43 -1.31
N LYS A 348 -10.08 -13.99 -2.48
CA LYS A 348 -10.75 -15.19 -2.98
C LYS A 348 -10.49 -16.42 -2.09
N GLU A 349 -9.24 -16.61 -1.65
CA GLU A 349 -8.90 -17.72 -0.77
C GLU A 349 -9.59 -17.64 0.61
N VAL A 350 -9.79 -16.43 1.14
CA VAL A 350 -10.57 -16.23 2.36
C VAL A 350 -12.02 -16.61 2.14
N LEU A 351 -12.62 -16.15 1.05
CA LEU A 351 -14.01 -16.50 0.69
C LEU A 351 -14.20 -18.02 0.51
N GLU A 352 -13.22 -18.69 -0.11
CA GLU A 352 -13.24 -20.14 -0.36
C GLU A 352 -12.82 -20.95 0.89
N GLY A 353 -12.32 -20.31 1.94
CA GLY A 353 -11.80 -20.98 3.14
C GLY A 353 -10.49 -21.75 2.88
N THR A 354 -9.73 -21.35 1.88
CA THR A 354 -8.49 -22.02 1.43
C THR A 354 -7.22 -21.23 1.77
N LEU A 355 -7.33 -20.03 2.37
CA LEU A 355 -6.17 -19.24 2.76
C LEU A 355 -5.27 -20.02 3.71
N THR A 356 -3.99 -20.08 3.39
CA THR A 356 -2.95 -20.72 4.21
C THR A 356 -1.95 -19.68 4.71
N ASN A 357 -1.46 -19.88 5.93
CA ASN A 357 -0.33 -19.11 6.47
C ASN A 357 1.00 -19.44 5.75
N GLY A 358 2.04 -18.67 6.08
CA GLY A 358 3.39 -18.81 5.54
C GLY A 358 3.66 -17.92 4.32
N VAL A 359 4.68 -18.24 3.54
CA VAL A 359 5.13 -17.39 2.42
C VAL A 359 4.51 -17.83 1.10
N LYS A 360 3.95 -16.87 0.36
CA LYS A 360 3.53 -17.00 -1.03
C LYS A 360 4.42 -16.10 -1.88
N THR A 361 5.05 -16.65 -2.91
CA THR A 361 5.94 -15.91 -3.80
C THR A 361 5.30 -15.72 -5.17
N TYR A 362 5.34 -14.49 -5.67
CA TYR A 362 4.83 -14.06 -6.96
C TYR A 362 6.00 -13.70 -7.88
N ASP A 363 6.14 -14.40 -8.99
CA ASP A 363 7.24 -14.29 -9.94
C ASP A 363 6.74 -14.09 -11.40
N LEU A 364 7.65 -14.08 -12.38
CA LEU A 364 7.31 -14.03 -13.80
C LEU A 364 6.48 -15.24 -14.24
N THR A 365 6.70 -16.42 -13.65
CA THR A 365 6.00 -17.64 -14.03
C THR A 365 4.54 -17.61 -13.59
N SER A 366 4.28 -17.05 -12.41
CA SER A 366 2.94 -16.86 -11.86
C SER A 366 2.22 -15.62 -12.42
N GLY A 367 2.93 -14.77 -13.17
CA GLY A 367 2.43 -13.46 -13.59
C GLY A 367 2.32 -12.45 -12.42
N GLY A 368 3.05 -12.69 -11.33
CA GLY A 368 3.11 -11.83 -10.17
C GLY A 368 4.01 -10.61 -10.37
N VAL A 369 4.97 -10.70 -11.28
CA VAL A 369 5.77 -9.58 -11.76
C VAL A 369 5.86 -9.65 -13.28
N ASP A 370 6.07 -8.54 -13.96
CA ASP A 370 6.19 -8.47 -15.43
C ASP A 370 6.72 -7.09 -15.87
N ILE A 371 6.73 -6.87 -17.18
CA ILE A 371 6.82 -5.56 -17.80
C ILE A 371 5.40 -5.07 -18.16
N ALA A 372 5.20 -3.75 -18.19
CA ALA A 372 3.89 -3.18 -18.51
C ALA A 372 3.41 -3.60 -19.91
N PRO A 373 2.09 -3.86 -20.08
CA PRO A 373 1.53 -4.24 -21.39
C PRO A 373 1.51 -3.09 -22.38
N THR A 374 1.61 -1.84 -21.93
CA THR A 374 1.66 -0.66 -22.80
C THR A 374 3.05 -0.55 -23.43
N THR A 375 3.12 -0.69 -24.76
CA THR A 375 4.35 -0.72 -25.54
C THR A 375 4.44 0.42 -26.57
N THR A 376 3.60 1.45 -26.42
CA THR A 376 3.47 2.55 -27.41
C THR A 376 4.80 3.25 -27.72
N ASN A 377 5.67 3.37 -26.70
CA ASN A 377 6.96 4.05 -26.81
C ASN A 377 8.13 3.08 -27.01
N LEU A 378 7.87 1.78 -27.16
CA LEU A 378 8.90 0.76 -27.39
C LEU A 378 9.00 0.39 -28.86
N PRO A 379 10.21 0.40 -29.47
CA PRO A 379 10.46 -0.19 -30.78
C PRO A 379 10.18 -1.70 -30.82
N GLU A 380 9.73 -2.25 -31.95
CA GLU A 380 9.39 -3.67 -32.11
C GLU A 380 10.58 -4.61 -31.84
N ASP A 381 11.80 -4.19 -32.18
CA ASP A 381 13.01 -4.97 -31.90
C ASP A 381 13.35 -5.01 -30.40
N VAL A 382 13.08 -3.92 -29.67
CA VAL A 382 13.23 -3.89 -28.20
C VAL A 382 12.18 -4.79 -27.56
N ILE A 383 10.91 -4.73 -27.99
CA ILE A 383 9.86 -5.62 -27.49
C ILE A 383 10.26 -7.09 -27.68
N SER A 384 10.71 -7.44 -28.90
CA SER A 384 11.13 -8.82 -29.21
C SER A 384 12.31 -9.27 -28.34
N ALA A 385 13.29 -8.40 -28.13
CA ALA A 385 14.46 -8.72 -27.31
C ALA A 385 14.09 -8.93 -25.83
N VAL A 386 13.16 -8.14 -25.31
CA VAL A 386 12.68 -8.28 -23.92
C VAL A 386 11.87 -9.55 -23.73
N GLU A 387 11.01 -9.92 -24.69
CA GLU A 387 10.27 -11.20 -24.64
C GLU A 387 11.20 -12.41 -24.69
N ASP A 388 12.26 -12.36 -25.48
CA ASP A 388 13.29 -13.41 -25.53
C ASP A 388 14.01 -13.55 -24.17
N VAL A 389 14.36 -12.43 -23.54
CA VAL A 389 15.00 -12.40 -22.21
C VAL A 389 14.04 -12.90 -21.13
N LYS A 390 12.79 -12.47 -21.15
CA LYS A 390 11.75 -12.95 -20.26
C LYS A 390 11.58 -14.48 -20.35
N ALA A 391 11.54 -15.03 -21.55
CA ALA A 391 11.48 -16.48 -21.75
C ALA A 391 12.70 -17.20 -21.15
N LYS A 392 13.89 -16.61 -21.23
CA LYS A 392 15.12 -17.18 -20.65
C LYS A 392 15.11 -17.13 -19.12
N ILE A 393 14.53 -16.09 -18.52
CA ILE A 393 14.36 -16.02 -17.06
C ILE A 393 13.37 -17.09 -16.62
N ILE A 394 12.21 -17.20 -17.28
CA ILE A 394 11.19 -18.21 -16.97
C ILE A 394 11.73 -19.63 -17.12
N SER A 395 12.57 -19.88 -18.13
CA SER A 395 13.19 -21.22 -18.33
C SER A 395 14.35 -21.50 -17.37
N GLY A 396 14.83 -20.50 -16.61
CA GLY A 396 15.99 -20.63 -15.73
C GLY A 396 17.34 -20.55 -16.46
N GLU A 397 17.38 -20.19 -17.75
CA GLU A 397 18.62 -19.94 -18.50
C GLU A 397 19.32 -18.66 -17.97
N ILE A 398 18.54 -17.65 -17.61
CA ILE A 398 19.00 -16.45 -16.91
C ILE A 398 18.50 -16.51 -15.46
N THR A 399 19.43 -16.49 -14.51
CA THR A 399 19.13 -16.27 -13.10
C THR A 399 19.37 -14.79 -12.79
N VAL A 400 18.30 -14.11 -12.39
CA VAL A 400 18.37 -12.71 -11.99
C VAL A 400 18.86 -12.62 -10.55
N PRO A 401 19.90 -11.81 -10.25
CA PRO A 401 20.36 -11.66 -8.89
C PRO A 401 19.32 -10.90 -8.04
N SER A 402 19.00 -11.44 -6.85
CA SER A 402 18.10 -10.83 -5.89
C SER A 402 18.76 -10.51 -4.55
N THR A 403 20.04 -10.89 -4.39
CA THR A 403 20.86 -10.56 -3.22
C THR A 403 22.11 -9.81 -3.64
N LYS A 404 22.73 -9.10 -2.69
CA LYS A 404 24.00 -8.43 -2.90
C LYS A 404 25.09 -9.39 -3.36
N ASP A 405 25.24 -10.51 -2.65
CA ASP A 405 26.28 -11.50 -2.94
C ASP A 405 26.14 -12.07 -4.37
N ASP A 406 24.90 -12.40 -4.79
CA ASP A 406 24.65 -12.90 -6.15
C ASP A 406 24.93 -11.84 -7.21
N PHE A 407 24.56 -10.57 -6.92
CA PHE A 407 24.84 -9.47 -7.83
C PHE A 407 26.33 -9.21 -7.98
N GLU A 408 27.05 -9.05 -6.87
CA GLU A 408 28.49 -8.77 -6.89
C GLU A 408 29.31 -9.90 -7.53
N ALA A 409 28.88 -11.15 -7.32
CA ALA A 409 29.54 -12.31 -7.93
C ALA A 409 29.57 -12.27 -9.47
N LYS A 410 28.57 -11.65 -10.10
CA LYS A 410 28.45 -11.60 -11.57
C LYS A 410 28.86 -10.23 -12.16
N TYR A 411 28.49 -9.13 -11.49
CA TYR A 411 28.62 -7.77 -12.01
C TYR A 411 29.67 -6.91 -11.27
N GLY A 412 30.20 -7.41 -10.14
CA GLY A 412 31.15 -6.67 -9.31
C GLY A 412 30.45 -5.66 -8.37
N ASP A 413 31.26 -4.94 -7.60
CA ASP A 413 30.83 -3.95 -6.62
C ASP A 413 30.50 -2.60 -7.33
N VAL A 414 29.36 -2.59 -8.04
CA VAL A 414 28.87 -1.40 -8.77
C VAL A 414 27.51 -0.92 -8.27
N TYR A 415 26.91 -1.61 -7.29
CA TYR A 415 25.70 -1.17 -6.62
C TYR A 415 26.06 -0.30 -5.41
N GLU A 416 25.52 0.91 -5.33
CA GLU A 416 25.95 1.96 -4.40
C GLU A 416 24.92 2.30 -3.30
N LEU A 417 23.77 1.61 -3.26
CA LEU A 417 22.65 2.00 -2.40
C LEU A 417 22.48 1.12 -1.13
N ASP A 418 23.36 0.18 -0.90
CA ASP A 418 23.32 -0.72 0.28
C ASP A 418 23.62 0.00 1.60
#